data_01694cc83bcbf2285926862cdbc27c80
#
_entry.id   01694cc83bcbf2285926862cdbc27c80
#
_cell.length_a   1.000
_cell.length_b   1.000
_cell.length_c   1.000
_cell.angle_alpha   90.00
_cell.angle_beta   90.00
_cell.angle_gamma   90.00
#
_symmetry.space_group_name_H-M   'P 1'
#
loop_
_entity.id
_entity.type
_entity.pdbx_description
1 polymer ?
#
loop_
_entity_poly.entity_id
_entity_poly.type
_entity_poly.pdbx_seq_one_letter_code
_entity_poly.pdbx_strand_id
1 'polypeptide(L)'
;MEIIIYVGMDVHKDSYSLCCYDPRSDRYLYEHKMKSTTANVIKYLENVKKQLGDVMFVCGYEAGPTGFGLCRELLRKDISCVVMAPTSLKRNANYKVKNDKVDARLLAKDLFTHDYSPVHLSSQKEEQ
;
A
#
# COMPACT_ATOMS: atom_id res chain seq x y z
N MET A 1 -7.49 -12.49 19.08
CA MET A 1 -7.96 -12.09 17.75
C MET A 1 -7.01 -11.08 17.14
N GLU A 2 -6.60 -11.34 15.93
CA GLU A 2 -5.66 -10.45 15.26
C GLU A 2 -6.39 -9.29 14.62
N ILE A 3 -5.80 -8.12 14.77
CA ILE A 3 -6.33 -6.92 14.18
C ILE A 3 -5.50 -6.60 12.95
N ILE A 4 -6.15 -6.43 11.82
CA ILE A 4 -5.45 -6.14 10.57
C ILE A 4 -5.65 -4.69 10.21
N ILE A 5 -4.54 -4.02 9.94
CA ILE A 5 -4.54 -2.63 9.49
C ILE A 5 -4.10 -2.64 8.03
N TYR A 6 -4.86 -2.00 7.18
CA TYR A 6 -4.57 -1.96 5.75
C TYR A 6 -3.81 -0.69 5.44
N VAL A 7 -2.70 -0.83 4.74
CA VAL A 7 -1.80 0.28 4.47
C VAL A 7 -1.74 0.50 2.97
N GLY A 8 -2.34 1.59 2.52
CA GLY A 8 -2.25 1.98 1.13
C GLY A 8 -0.99 2.79 0.90
N MET A 9 -0.31 2.50 -0.18
CA MET A 9 0.95 3.17 -0.49
C MET A 9 0.88 3.77 -1.88
N ASP A 10 0.98 5.08 -1.94
CA ASP A 10 1.04 5.80 -3.21
C ASP A 10 2.52 5.96 -3.53
N VAL A 11 3.00 5.13 -4.44
CA VAL A 11 4.43 4.95 -4.66
C VAL A 11 4.88 5.73 -5.88
N HIS A 12 5.77 6.67 -5.66
CA HIS A 12 6.37 7.47 -6.72
C HIS A 12 7.88 7.30 -6.68
N LYS A 13 8.52 7.76 -7.73
CA LYS A 13 9.97 7.60 -7.84
C LYS A 13 10.70 8.20 -6.66
N ASP A 14 10.30 9.38 -6.22
CA ASP A 14 11.04 10.14 -5.21
C ASP A 14 10.40 10.11 -3.83
N SER A 15 9.17 9.67 -3.73
CA SER A 15 8.49 9.70 -2.45
C SER A 15 7.38 8.68 -2.39
N TYR A 16 7.09 8.23 -1.19
CA TYR A 16 5.97 7.35 -0.92
C TYR A 16 5.02 8.07 0.02
N SER A 17 3.71 7.97 -0.24
CA SER A 17 2.70 8.48 0.68
C SER A 17 1.92 7.29 1.20
N LEU A 18 1.86 7.15 2.50
CA LEU A 18 1.21 6.01 3.12
C LEU A 18 0.05 6.44 3.98
N CYS A 19 -0.95 5.59 4.08
CA CYS A 19 -2.08 5.83 4.94
C CYS A 19 -2.60 4.49 5.44
N CYS A 20 -2.96 4.44 6.71
CA CYS A 20 -3.54 3.25 7.31
C CYS A 20 -5.05 3.36 7.30
N TYR A 21 -5.71 2.24 7.08
CA TYR A 21 -7.16 2.14 7.23
C TYR A 21 -7.46 1.12 8.32
N ASP A 22 -8.22 1.55 9.31
CA ASP A 22 -8.63 0.68 10.41
C ASP A 22 -10.11 0.34 10.20
N PRO A 23 -10.41 -0.89 9.77
CA PRO A 23 -11.80 -1.25 9.48
C PRO A 23 -12.69 -1.30 10.72
N ARG A 24 -12.10 -1.45 11.90
CA ARG A 24 -12.89 -1.49 13.12
C ARG A 24 -13.61 -0.17 13.37
N SER A 25 -12.94 0.93 13.07
CA SER A 25 -13.49 2.26 13.29
C SER A 25 -13.86 2.98 12.01
N ASP A 26 -13.55 2.36 10.87
CA ASP A 26 -13.77 2.97 9.55
C ASP A 26 -13.04 4.31 9.47
N ARG A 27 -11.78 4.33 9.89
CA ARG A 27 -11.02 5.56 9.93
C ARG A 27 -9.69 5.42 9.21
N TYR A 28 -9.25 6.53 8.62
CA TYR A 28 -7.93 6.64 8.01
C TYR A 28 -6.99 7.27 9.01
N LEU A 29 -5.85 6.62 9.23
CA LEU A 29 -4.92 7.02 10.27
C LEU A 29 -3.53 7.17 9.71
N TYR A 30 -2.74 8.04 10.33
CA TYR A 30 -1.29 8.14 10.11
C TYR A 30 -0.91 8.39 8.66
N GLU A 31 -1.61 9.29 8.01
CA GLU A 31 -1.26 9.69 6.65
C GLU A 31 0.09 10.39 6.67
N HIS A 32 1.04 9.92 5.86
CA HIS A 32 2.39 10.46 5.94
C HIS A 32 3.13 10.25 4.63
N LYS A 33 3.94 11.24 4.28
CA LYS A 33 4.77 11.19 3.08
C LYS A 33 6.22 11.05 3.49
N MET A 34 6.97 10.24 2.77
CA MET A 34 8.36 9.94 3.12
C MET A 34 9.18 9.77 1.85
N LYS A 35 10.49 9.76 2.00
CA LYS A 35 11.36 9.46 0.87
C LYS A 35 11.18 8.00 0.47
N SER A 36 11.44 7.72 -0.79
CA SER A 36 11.10 6.44 -1.41
C SER A 36 12.11 5.35 -1.10
N THR A 37 12.15 4.91 0.14
CA THR A 37 12.97 3.78 0.54
C THR A 37 12.16 2.80 1.35
N THR A 38 12.52 1.53 1.23
CA THR A 38 11.89 0.49 2.03
C THR A 38 12.15 0.71 3.51
N ALA A 39 13.34 1.20 3.85
CA ALA A 39 13.65 1.45 5.26
C ALA A 39 12.67 2.44 5.88
N ASN A 40 12.28 3.47 5.13
CA ASN A 40 11.32 4.43 5.64
C ASN A 40 9.94 3.82 5.82
N VAL A 41 9.54 2.93 4.92
CA VAL A 41 8.27 2.24 5.06
C VAL A 41 8.27 1.38 6.32
N ILE A 42 9.35 0.64 6.54
CA ILE A 42 9.44 -0.22 7.71
C ILE A 42 9.42 0.60 8.99
N LYS A 43 10.12 1.72 9.00
CA LYS A 43 10.13 2.60 10.16
C LYS A 43 8.72 3.15 10.44
N TYR A 44 8.02 3.52 9.38
CA TYR A 44 6.64 3.98 9.50
C TYR A 44 5.75 2.89 10.14
N LEU A 45 5.86 1.66 9.65
CA LEU A 45 5.07 0.56 10.19
C LEU A 45 5.41 0.27 11.64
N GLU A 46 6.68 0.34 12.00
CA GLU A 46 7.09 0.15 13.38
C GLU A 46 6.49 1.20 14.29
N ASN A 47 6.46 2.44 13.84
CA ASN A 47 5.88 3.51 14.62
C ASN A 47 4.38 3.33 14.78
N VAL A 48 3.69 2.92 13.73
CA VAL A 48 2.25 2.66 13.81
C VAL A 48 1.98 1.53 14.79
N LYS A 49 2.81 0.50 14.75
CA LYS A 49 2.64 -0.63 15.66
C LYS A 49 2.81 -0.20 17.11
N LYS A 50 3.74 0.72 17.38
CA LYS A 50 3.90 1.24 18.72
C LYS A 50 2.66 1.95 19.20
N GLN A 51 1.95 2.63 18.29
CA GLN A 51 0.74 3.36 18.67
C GLN A 51 -0.47 2.46 18.84
N LEU A 52 -0.61 1.47 17.96
CA LEU A 52 -1.80 0.65 17.91
C LEU A 52 -1.68 -0.67 18.65
N GLY A 53 -0.48 -1.08 18.98
CA GLY A 53 -0.26 -2.32 19.69
C GLY A 53 -0.09 -3.49 18.73
N ASP A 54 -0.63 -4.63 19.12
CA ASP A 54 -0.38 -5.87 18.42
C ASP A 54 -1.29 -5.99 17.20
N VAL A 55 -0.87 -5.38 16.11
CA VAL A 55 -1.64 -5.41 14.86
C VAL A 55 -0.79 -6.04 13.76
N MET A 56 -1.47 -6.53 12.73
CA MET A 56 -0.83 -7.02 11.53
C MET A 56 -1.11 -6.04 10.40
N PHE A 57 -0.18 -5.94 9.47
CA PHE A 57 -0.34 -5.03 8.34
C PHE A 57 -0.55 -5.79 7.05
N VAL A 58 -1.44 -5.28 6.22
CA VAL A 58 -1.55 -5.69 4.83
C VAL A 58 -1.30 -4.44 4.00
N CYS A 59 -0.20 -4.43 3.28
CA CYS A 59 0.20 -3.26 2.50
C CYS A 59 -0.10 -3.48 1.03
N GLY A 60 -0.27 -2.39 0.30
CA GLY A 60 -0.48 -2.52 -1.13
C GLY A 60 -0.27 -1.23 -1.87
N TYR A 61 0.13 -1.35 -3.14
CA TYR A 61 0.29 -0.20 -4.02
C TYR A 61 0.02 -0.64 -5.46
N GLU A 62 -0.20 0.34 -6.32
CA GLU A 62 -0.46 0.04 -7.72
C GLU A 62 0.82 -0.16 -8.49
N ALA A 63 0.80 -1.10 -9.42
CA ALA A 63 1.92 -1.33 -10.31
C ALA A 63 2.21 -0.07 -11.12
N GLY A 64 3.46 0.23 -11.28
CA GLY A 64 3.88 1.41 -12.02
C GLY A 64 5.34 1.33 -12.35
N PRO A 65 5.92 2.46 -12.78
CA PRO A 65 7.31 2.45 -13.25
C PRO A 65 8.32 2.06 -12.18
N THR A 66 7.97 2.18 -10.91
CA THR A 66 8.88 1.82 -9.83
C THR A 66 9.00 0.31 -9.63
N GLY A 67 8.12 -0.48 -10.23
CA GLY A 67 8.25 -1.92 -10.22
C GLY A 67 7.83 -2.57 -8.93
N PHE A 68 8.39 -3.73 -8.67
CA PHE A 68 7.95 -4.60 -7.57
C PHE A 68 8.95 -4.70 -6.43
N GLY A 69 10.02 -3.91 -6.48
CA GLY A 69 11.09 -4.05 -5.48
C GLY A 69 10.61 -3.82 -4.06
N LEU A 70 9.79 -2.80 -3.86
CA LEU A 70 9.26 -2.52 -2.53
C LEU A 70 8.46 -3.71 -1.99
N CYS A 71 7.58 -4.25 -2.81
CA CYS A 71 6.77 -5.38 -2.40
C CYS A 71 7.64 -6.58 -2.03
N ARG A 72 8.64 -6.89 -2.85
CA ARG A 72 9.52 -8.01 -2.57
C ARG A 72 10.29 -7.83 -1.28
N GLU A 73 10.75 -6.60 -1.02
CA GLU A 73 11.49 -6.35 0.19
C GLU A 73 10.61 -6.45 1.44
N LEU A 74 9.38 -5.98 1.34
CA LEU A 74 8.45 -6.12 2.45
C LEU A 74 8.13 -7.59 2.72
N LEU A 75 7.92 -8.35 1.66
CA LEU A 75 7.64 -9.79 1.82
C LEU A 75 8.81 -10.52 2.46
N ARG A 76 10.04 -10.13 2.14
CA ARG A 76 11.21 -10.76 2.77
C ARG A 76 11.25 -10.50 4.26
N LYS A 77 10.61 -9.45 4.72
CA LYS A 77 10.57 -9.12 6.14
C LYS A 77 9.27 -9.57 6.78
N ASP A 78 8.57 -10.47 6.12
CA ASP A 78 7.32 -11.04 6.62
C ASP A 78 6.20 -10.02 6.76
N ILE A 79 6.25 -8.98 5.94
CA ILE A 79 5.19 -7.99 5.90
C ILE A 79 4.37 -8.26 4.64
N SER A 80 3.09 -8.50 4.80
CA SER A 80 2.21 -8.79 3.66
C SER A 80 2.14 -7.59 2.73
N CYS A 81 2.30 -7.83 1.46
CA CYS A 81 2.24 -6.77 0.47
C CYS A 81 1.65 -7.29 -0.83
N VAL A 82 0.81 -6.48 -1.44
CA VAL A 82 0.14 -6.80 -2.70
C VAL A 82 0.44 -5.69 -3.69
N VAL A 83 0.69 -6.04 -4.94
CA VAL A 83 0.76 -5.06 -6.01
C VAL A 83 -0.54 -5.16 -6.79
N MET A 84 -1.21 -4.03 -6.96
CA MET A 84 -2.52 -3.98 -7.58
C MET A 84 -2.39 -3.51 -9.03
N ALA A 85 -3.20 -4.09 -9.91
CA ALA A 85 -3.25 -3.63 -11.28
C ALA A 85 -3.92 -2.27 -11.33
N PRO A 86 -3.48 -1.39 -12.22
CA PRO A 86 -4.13 -0.08 -12.35
C PRO A 86 -5.59 -0.24 -12.77
N THR A 87 -6.44 0.59 -12.20
CA THR A 87 -7.86 0.53 -12.51
C THR A 87 -8.24 1.74 -13.34
N SER A 88 -7.87 1.72 -14.60
CA SER A 88 -8.06 2.89 -15.44
C SER A 88 -9.52 3.28 -15.64
N LEU A 89 -10.41 2.31 -15.69
CA LEU A 89 -11.82 2.64 -15.83
C LEU A 89 -12.34 3.46 -14.66
N LYS A 90 -11.97 3.04 -13.48
CA LYS A 90 -12.39 3.73 -12.27
C LYS A 90 -11.84 5.15 -12.24
N ARG A 91 -10.58 5.30 -12.63
CA ARG A 91 -9.98 6.62 -12.65
C ARG A 91 -10.59 7.52 -13.69
N ASN A 92 -10.85 6.96 -14.85
CA ASN A 92 -11.44 7.78 -15.92
C ASN A 92 -12.78 8.32 -15.52
N ALA A 93 -13.55 7.55 -14.80
CA ALA A 93 -14.89 7.96 -14.47
C ALA A 93 -14.91 9.07 -13.43
N ASN A 94 -14.05 8.99 -12.43
CA ASN A 94 -14.20 9.90 -11.31
C ASN A 94 -12.99 10.67 -10.90
N TYR A 95 -11.81 10.13 -11.10
CA TYR A 95 -10.62 10.71 -10.49
C TYR A 95 -9.83 11.59 -11.42
N LYS A 96 -9.98 11.35 -12.69
CA LYS A 96 -9.25 12.11 -13.68
C LYS A 96 -9.51 13.59 -13.57
N VAL A 97 -10.73 13.94 -13.29
CA VAL A 97 -11.13 15.34 -13.26
C VAL A 97 -10.69 16.02 -11.98
N LYS A 98 -10.81 15.34 -10.87
CA LYS A 98 -10.55 15.98 -9.59
C LYS A 98 -9.10 16.03 -9.24
N ASN A 99 -8.45 14.95 -9.40
CA ASN A 99 -7.02 14.95 -9.18
C ASN A 99 -6.50 13.71 -9.83
N ASP A 100 -5.37 13.83 -10.32
CA ASP A 100 -4.79 12.83 -11.11
C ASP A 100 -4.17 11.75 -10.34
N LYS A 101 -4.22 11.80 -9.05
CA LYS A 101 -3.53 10.80 -8.30
C LYS A 101 -4.50 9.95 -7.56
N VAL A 102 -4.14 8.71 -7.45
CA VAL A 102 -4.80 7.77 -6.58
C VAL A 102 -4.10 7.94 -5.27
N ASP A 103 -4.79 8.39 -4.26
CA ASP A 103 -4.11 8.63 -3.01
C ASP A 103 -4.08 7.37 -2.16
N ALA A 104 -3.28 7.43 -1.13
CA ALA A 104 -3.06 6.27 -0.28
C ALA A 104 -4.34 5.82 0.44
N ARG A 105 -5.25 6.74 0.69
CA ARG A 105 -6.51 6.38 1.35
C ARG A 105 -7.32 5.43 0.50
N LEU A 106 -7.44 5.75 -0.78
CA LEU A 106 -8.19 4.91 -1.69
C LEU A 106 -7.58 3.51 -1.77
N LEU A 107 -6.25 3.46 -1.86
CA LEU A 107 -5.58 2.17 -1.93
C LEU A 107 -5.79 1.36 -0.66
N ALA A 108 -5.74 2.01 0.50
CA ALA A 108 -5.96 1.31 1.76
C ALA A 108 -7.37 0.73 1.83
N LYS A 109 -8.36 1.51 1.41
CA LYS A 109 -9.73 1.03 1.41
C LYS A 109 -9.92 -0.10 0.43
N ASP A 110 -9.32 0.01 -0.76
CA ASP A 110 -9.43 -1.03 -1.76
C ASP A 110 -8.83 -2.35 -1.28
N LEU A 111 -7.77 -2.28 -0.50
CA LEU A 111 -7.21 -3.49 0.10
C LEU A 111 -8.22 -4.17 1.00
N PHE A 112 -8.90 -3.40 1.82
CA PHE A 112 -9.86 -3.94 2.75
C PHE A 112 -11.07 -4.54 2.02
N THR A 113 -11.58 -3.83 1.01
CA THR A 113 -12.77 -4.27 0.30
C THR A 113 -12.47 -5.29 -0.79
N HIS A 114 -11.18 -5.52 -1.08
CA HIS A 114 -10.73 -6.37 -2.18
C HIS A 114 -11.20 -5.85 -3.53
N ASP A 115 -11.32 -4.53 -3.65
CA ASP A 115 -11.77 -3.91 -4.89
C ASP A 115 -10.56 -3.61 -5.77
N TYR A 116 -9.85 -4.65 -6.15
CA TYR A 116 -8.66 -4.54 -6.98
C TYR A 116 -8.36 -5.88 -7.63
N SER A 117 -7.55 -5.82 -8.68
CA SER A 117 -7.02 -7.04 -9.31
C SER A 117 -5.54 -7.13 -8.94
N PRO A 118 -5.13 -8.21 -8.32
CA PRO A 118 -3.72 -8.33 -7.94
C PRO A 118 -2.86 -8.62 -9.16
N VAL A 119 -1.64 -8.10 -9.12
CA VAL A 119 -0.63 -8.47 -10.10
C VAL A 119 0.12 -9.64 -9.50
N HIS A 120 0.21 -10.70 -10.27
CA HIS A 120 0.92 -11.88 -9.82
C HIS A 120 2.41 -11.65 -9.96
N LEU A 121 3.14 -11.79 -8.86
CA LEU A 121 4.59 -11.62 -8.89
C LEU A 121 5.24 -12.94 -9.22
N SER A 122 6.07 -12.94 -10.24
CA SER A 122 6.86 -14.11 -10.54
C SER A 122 7.89 -14.33 -9.47
N SER A 123 8.35 -15.55 -9.32
CA SER A 123 9.47 -15.79 -8.43
C SER A 123 10.69 -15.09 -9.00
N GLN A 124 11.65 -14.78 -8.14
CA GLN A 124 12.85 -14.15 -8.62
C GLN A 124 13.56 -14.98 -9.66
N LYS A 125 13.48 -16.28 -9.51
CA LYS A 125 14.08 -17.19 -10.44
C LYS A 125 13.53 -17.00 -11.84
N GLU A 126 12.24 -16.84 -11.94
CA GLU A 126 11.59 -16.68 -13.22
C GLU A 126 11.87 -15.33 -13.84
N GLU A 127 12.17 -14.36 -13.04
CA GLU A 127 12.40 -13.01 -13.52
C GLU A 127 13.79 -12.81 -14.08
N GLN A 128 14.64 -13.74 -13.87
CA GLN A 128 15.97 -13.67 -14.43
C GLN A 128 15.98 -14.22 -15.83
#